data_17d57f5701f9b7df9f7b32727428cf7d
#
_entry.id   17d57f5701f9b7df9f7b32727428cf7d
#
_cell.length_a   1.000
_cell.length_b   1.000
_cell.length_c   1.000
_cell.angle_alpha   90.00
_cell.angle_beta   90.00
_cell.angle_gamma   90.00
#
_symmetry.space_group_name_H-M   'P 1'
#
loop_
_entity.id
_entity.type
_entity.pdbx_description
1 polymer ?
#
loop_
_entity_poly.entity_id
_entity_poly.type
_entity_poly.pdbx_seq_one_letter_code
_entity_poly.pdbx_strand_id
1 'polypeptide(L)'
;MLFEVIKIKDVKTDLGKWVRMVRKKQNLSQDELADLLNMSRITIQNLESGKNITTDTLLKVFQHFDILEKFNHFVQEEIKNNSYKSLY
;
A
#
# COMPACT_ATOMS: atom_id res chain seq x y z
N MET A 1 25.80 0.80 15.58
CA MET A 1 24.58 0.62 14.81
C MET A 1 24.51 1.63 13.70
N LEU A 2 24.13 1.19 12.61
CA LEU A 2 23.96 2.07 11.48
C LEU A 2 22.51 2.33 11.21
N PHE A 3 22.20 3.55 10.92
CA PHE A 3 20.84 3.91 10.56
C PHE A 3 20.68 3.66 9.08
N GLU A 4 19.78 2.76 8.75
CA GLU A 4 19.42 2.58 7.37
C GLU A 4 18.42 3.66 6.98
N VAL A 5 18.75 4.36 5.93
CA VAL A 5 17.85 5.37 5.39
C VAL A 5 16.94 4.68 4.39
N ILE A 6 15.67 4.54 4.77
CA ILE A 6 14.67 3.95 3.89
C ILE A 6 14.23 5.00 2.88
N LYS A 7 14.38 4.69 1.61
CA LYS A 7 14.01 5.60 0.53
C LYS A 7 12.58 5.33 0.08
N ILE A 8 11.95 6.35 -0.46
CA ILE A 8 10.59 6.20 -0.99
C ILE A 8 10.53 5.08 -2.01
N LYS A 9 11.52 4.98 -2.89
CA LYS A 9 11.56 3.92 -3.90
C LYS A 9 11.61 2.52 -3.29
N ASP A 10 12.26 2.39 -2.14
CA ASP A 10 12.34 1.11 -1.45
C ASP A 10 10.98 0.69 -0.91
N VAL A 11 10.25 1.65 -0.34
CA VAL A 11 8.90 1.40 0.14
C VAL A 11 7.98 1.02 -1.02
N LYS A 12 8.07 1.73 -2.14
CA LYS A 12 7.27 1.40 -3.33
C LYS A 12 7.57 -0.01 -3.84
N THR A 13 8.83 -0.38 -3.87
CA THR A 13 9.24 -1.71 -4.31
C THR A 13 8.68 -2.78 -3.38
N ASP A 14 8.77 -2.55 -2.08
CA ASP A 14 8.26 -3.51 -1.09
C ASP A 14 6.74 -3.62 -1.15
N LEU A 15 6.05 -2.51 -1.32
CA LEU A 15 4.60 -2.53 -1.50
C LEU A 15 4.22 -3.35 -2.74
N GLY A 16 4.96 -3.16 -3.83
CA GLY A 16 4.71 -3.91 -5.06
C GLY A 16 4.89 -5.41 -4.87
N LYS A 17 5.95 -5.80 -4.17
CA LYS A 17 6.21 -7.20 -3.85
C LYS A 17 5.09 -7.78 -2.98
N TRP A 18 4.66 -7.03 -1.98
CA TRP A 18 3.58 -7.47 -1.11
C TRP A 18 2.28 -7.69 -1.89
N VAL A 19 1.91 -6.72 -2.73
CA VAL A 19 0.68 -6.85 -3.54
C VAL A 19 0.75 -8.07 -4.44
N ARG A 20 1.88 -8.28 -5.10
CA ARG A 20 2.06 -9.46 -5.97
C ARG A 20 1.90 -10.75 -5.17
N MET A 21 2.49 -10.80 -3.99
CA MET A 21 2.42 -12.00 -3.15
C MET A 21 0.99 -12.31 -2.72
N VAL A 22 0.26 -11.33 -2.21
CA VAL A 22 -1.12 -11.56 -1.75
C VAL A 22 -2.05 -11.83 -2.93
N ARG A 23 -1.81 -11.19 -4.07
CA ARG A 23 -2.57 -11.46 -5.27
C ARG A 23 -2.42 -12.93 -5.70
N LYS A 24 -1.19 -13.40 -5.74
CA LYS A 24 -0.90 -14.79 -6.12
C LYS A 24 -1.47 -15.79 -5.13
N LYS A 25 -1.47 -15.46 -3.84
CA LYS A 25 -2.11 -16.31 -2.84
C LYS A 25 -3.59 -16.50 -3.10
N GLN A 26 -4.24 -15.50 -3.67
CA GLN A 26 -5.66 -15.58 -4.01
C GLN A 26 -5.88 -16.14 -5.43
N ASN A 27 -4.81 -16.58 -6.08
CA ASN A 27 -4.86 -17.15 -7.43
C ASN A 27 -5.45 -16.18 -8.46
N LEU A 28 -5.14 -14.89 -8.30
CA LEU A 28 -5.61 -13.85 -9.21
C LEU A 28 -4.52 -13.45 -10.18
N SER A 29 -4.89 -13.24 -11.45
CA SER A 29 -4.03 -12.58 -12.41
C SER A 29 -4.07 -11.07 -12.16
N GLN A 30 -3.15 -10.34 -12.79
CA GLN A 30 -3.19 -8.88 -12.73
C GLN A 30 -4.48 -8.32 -13.32
N ASP A 31 -4.95 -8.91 -14.43
CA ASP A 31 -6.22 -8.52 -15.04
C ASP A 31 -7.39 -8.76 -14.09
N GLU A 32 -7.41 -9.91 -13.44
CA GLU A 32 -8.48 -10.26 -12.52
C GLU A 32 -8.52 -9.30 -11.33
N LEU A 33 -7.37 -9.00 -10.74
CA LEU A 33 -7.33 -8.06 -9.64
C LEU A 33 -7.76 -6.66 -10.09
N ALA A 34 -7.30 -6.23 -11.27
CA ALA A 34 -7.69 -4.94 -11.82
C ALA A 34 -9.21 -4.85 -12.00
N ASP A 35 -9.82 -5.90 -12.54
CA ASP A 35 -11.27 -5.95 -12.70
C ASP A 35 -11.99 -5.84 -11.36
N LEU A 36 -11.54 -6.58 -10.36
CA LEU A 36 -12.15 -6.55 -9.03
C LEU A 36 -12.08 -5.16 -8.41
N LEU A 37 -11.02 -4.44 -8.68
CA LEU A 37 -10.81 -3.10 -8.11
C LEU A 37 -11.29 -1.98 -9.03
N ASN A 38 -11.86 -2.34 -10.17
CA ASN A 38 -12.35 -1.39 -11.17
C ASN A 38 -11.27 -0.42 -11.62
N MET A 39 -10.13 -0.98 -11.98
CA MET A 39 -8.99 -0.21 -12.49
C MET A 39 -8.33 -0.96 -13.66
N SER A 40 -7.39 -0.31 -14.34
CA SER A 40 -6.72 -0.93 -15.47
C SER A 40 -5.64 -1.90 -14.99
N ARG A 41 -5.33 -2.90 -15.84
CA ARG A 41 -4.23 -3.82 -15.60
C ARG A 41 -2.91 -3.07 -15.44
N ILE A 42 -2.71 -2.01 -16.24
CA ILE A 42 -1.48 -1.21 -16.19
C ILE A 42 -1.29 -0.59 -14.81
N THR A 43 -2.38 -0.19 -14.15
CA THR A 43 -2.32 0.33 -12.79
C THR A 43 -1.77 -0.71 -11.82
N ILE A 44 -2.23 -1.96 -11.94
CA ILE A 44 -1.73 -3.05 -11.10
C ILE A 44 -0.26 -3.34 -11.42
N GLN A 45 0.10 -3.35 -12.70
CA GLN A 45 1.50 -3.56 -13.12
C GLN A 45 2.41 -2.47 -12.53
N ASN A 46 1.98 -1.22 -12.59
CA ASN A 46 2.75 -0.10 -12.05
C ASN A 46 2.94 -0.24 -10.54
N LEU A 47 1.88 -0.60 -9.84
CA LEU A 47 1.96 -0.82 -8.40
C LEU A 47 2.95 -1.94 -8.07
N GLU A 48 2.85 -3.08 -8.74
CA GLU A 48 3.69 -4.24 -8.46
C GLU A 48 5.15 -4.04 -8.85
N SER A 49 5.41 -3.13 -9.77
CA SER A 49 6.79 -2.81 -10.17
C SER A 49 7.37 -1.61 -9.44
N GLY A 50 6.67 -1.07 -8.46
CA GLY A 50 7.18 0.03 -7.64
C GLY A 50 7.13 1.39 -8.30
N LYS A 51 6.29 1.54 -9.33
CA LYS A 51 6.10 2.83 -9.99
C LYS A 51 5.07 3.68 -9.27
N ASN A 52 4.95 4.94 -9.70
CA ASN A 52 4.01 5.86 -9.08
C ASN A 52 2.56 5.43 -9.30
N ILE A 53 1.78 5.55 -8.23
CA ILE A 53 0.35 5.31 -8.26
C ILE A 53 -0.33 6.37 -7.40
N THR A 54 -1.64 6.49 -7.53
CA THR A 54 -2.39 7.42 -6.68
C THR A 54 -2.64 6.81 -5.31
N THR A 55 -2.88 7.67 -4.34
CA THR A 55 -3.25 7.25 -2.99
C THR A 55 -4.54 6.42 -3.03
N ASP A 56 -5.51 6.83 -3.85
CA ASP A 56 -6.76 6.09 -4.00
C ASP A 56 -6.51 4.65 -4.43
N THR A 57 -5.65 4.47 -5.42
CA THR A 57 -5.30 3.13 -5.89
C THR A 57 -4.73 2.28 -4.76
N LEU A 58 -3.79 2.83 -4.01
CA LEU A 58 -3.19 2.11 -2.89
C LEU A 58 -4.22 1.73 -1.83
N LEU A 59 -5.09 2.67 -1.47
CA LEU A 59 -6.10 2.41 -0.44
C LEU A 59 -7.14 1.38 -0.90
N LYS A 60 -7.48 1.36 -2.18
CA LYS A 60 -8.38 0.33 -2.73
C LYS A 60 -7.74 -1.06 -2.62
N VAL A 61 -6.44 -1.15 -2.90
CA VAL A 61 -5.72 -2.41 -2.77
C VAL A 61 -5.66 -2.85 -1.30
N PHE A 62 -5.38 -1.92 -0.39
CA PHE A 62 -5.38 -2.21 1.04
C PHE A 62 -6.74 -2.72 1.50
N GLN A 63 -7.83 -2.11 1.01
CA GLN A 63 -9.17 -2.54 1.37
C GLN A 63 -9.46 -3.95 0.89
N HIS A 64 -9.08 -4.25 -0.34
CA HIS A 64 -9.33 -5.58 -0.91
C HIS A 64 -8.61 -6.69 -0.14
N PHE A 65 -7.39 -6.41 0.31
CA PHE A 65 -6.56 -7.40 1.02
C PHE A 65 -6.66 -7.27 2.55
N ASP A 66 -7.70 -6.61 3.04
CA ASP A 66 -8.01 -6.51 4.47
C ASP A 66 -6.88 -5.87 5.29
N ILE A 67 -6.16 -4.93 4.72
CA ILE A 67 -5.10 -4.20 5.41
C ILE A 67 -5.48 -2.75 5.71
N LEU A 68 -6.60 -2.27 5.16
CA LEU A 68 -6.98 -0.86 5.29
C LEU A 68 -7.19 -0.46 6.75
N GLU A 69 -7.82 -1.33 7.54
CA GLU A 69 -8.08 -1.04 8.94
C GLU A 69 -6.79 -0.92 9.74
N LYS A 70 -5.83 -1.81 9.49
CA LYS A 70 -4.52 -1.74 10.14
C LYS A 70 -3.78 -0.47 9.77
N PHE A 71 -3.83 -0.12 8.50
CA PHE A 71 -3.19 1.11 8.04
C PHE A 71 -3.84 2.33 8.68
N ASN A 72 -5.17 2.35 8.74
CA ASN A 72 -5.88 3.45 9.38
C ASN A 72 -5.56 3.54 10.87
N HIS A 73 -5.42 2.40 11.53
CA HIS A 73 -5.04 2.38 12.95
C HIS A 73 -3.66 3.03 13.14
N PHE A 74 -2.72 2.71 12.26
CA PHE A 74 -1.41 3.35 12.30
C PHE A 74 -1.53 4.87 12.18
N VAL A 75 -2.32 5.34 11.22
CA VAL A 75 -2.51 6.79 11.01
C VAL A 75 -3.17 7.43 12.24
N GLN A 76 -4.16 6.77 12.82
CA GLN A 76 -4.84 7.27 14.02
C GLN A 76 -3.89 7.41 15.19
N GLU A 77 -2.99 6.44 15.37
CA GLU A 77 -1.99 6.51 16.43
C GLU A 77 -1.01 7.66 16.21
N GLU A 78 -0.64 7.92 14.98
CA GLU A 78 0.23 9.05 14.64
C GLU A 78 -0.46 10.37 14.91
N ILE A 79 -1.75 10.49 14.58
CA ILE A 79 -2.54 11.68 14.88
C ILE A 79 -2.59 11.92 16.38
N LYS A 80 -2.88 10.90 17.15
CA LYS A 80 -2.99 10.95 18.60
C LYS A 80 -1.68 11.43 19.22
N ASN A 81 -0.57 10.87 18.80
CA ASN A 81 0.75 11.24 19.31
C ASN A 81 1.08 12.69 19.01
N ASN A 82 0.78 13.14 17.82
CA ASN A 82 1.09 14.51 17.40
C ASN A 82 0.14 15.54 18.03
N SER A 83 -1.15 15.19 18.17
CA SER A 83 -2.10 16.06 18.85
C SER A 83 -1.69 16.30 20.30
N TYR A 84 -1.25 15.25 20.97
CA TYR A 84 -0.78 15.35 22.34
C TYR A 84 0.42 16.30 22.43
N LYS A 85 1.36 16.17 21.52
CA LYS A 85 2.55 17.03 21.48
C LYS A 85 2.21 18.48 21.17
N SER A 86 1.24 18.71 20.31
CA SER A 86 0.90 20.08 19.91
C SER A 86 0.17 20.86 20.98
N LEU A 87 -0.26 20.22 22.05
CA LEU A 87 -0.86 20.91 23.19
C LEU A 87 0.18 21.59 24.06
N TYR A 88 1.41 21.30 23.84
CA TYR A 88 2.53 21.86 24.60
C TYR A 88 3.49 22.57 23.67
#